data_dbfb44774d47dd77fa74c740d405ea97
#
_entry.id   dbfb44774d47dd77fa74c740d405ea97
#
_cell.length_a   1.000
_cell.length_b   1.000
_cell.length_c   1.000
_cell.angle_alpha   90.00
_cell.angle_beta   90.00
_cell.angle_gamma   90.00
#
_symmetry.space_group_name_H-M   'P 1'
#
loop_
_entity.id
_entity.type
_entity.pdbx_description
1 polymer ?
#
loop_
_entity_poly.entity_id
_entity_poly.type
_entity_poly.pdbx_seq_one_letter_code
_entity_poly.pdbx_strand_id
1 'polypeptide(L)'
;MDVRRRINSFDEYKEEYQKSVDNPEAFWAGHADSFVWKKKWDKVLDWNFSGPDVKWFEGGELNITENCLDRHLEERGDKVAILWEPNEPGEAAIKLTYKELHAKVCEFANVLKAQGVEKGDRVCMYMPMVPELAIACLATARIGAIHSVVFAGFSAQALSDRINDAEAKV
;
A
#
# COMPACT_ATOMS: atom_id res chain seq x y z
N MET A 1 -3.47 20.94 0.28
CA MET A 1 -3.97 20.73 1.65
C MET A 1 -2.97 19.90 2.42
N ASP A 2 -2.46 20.37 3.55
CA ASP A 2 -1.44 19.65 4.31
C ASP A 2 -2.06 18.39 4.95
N VAL A 3 -1.74 17.23 4.40
CA VAL A 3 -2.27 15.92 4.83
C VAL A 3 -1.74 15.53 6.23
N ARG A 4 -0.87 16.35 6.81
CA ARG A 4 -0.26 16.09 8.13
C ARG A 4 -1.10 16.71 9.24
N ARG A 5 -2.30 16.16 9.43
CA ARG A 5 -3.07 16.47 10.62
C ARG A 5 -2.39 15.81 11.82
N ARG A 6 -1.56 16.59 12.52
CA ARG A 6 -0.95 16.12 13.76
C ARG A 6 -1.94 16.32 14.88
N ILE A 7 -2.16 15.29 15.67
CA ILE A 7 -2.83 15.38 16.95
C ILE A 7 -1.78 15.87 17.95
N ASN A 8 -1.99 17.03 18.54
CA ASN A 8 -1.00 17.71 19.38
C ASN A 8 -1.30 17.61 20.88
N SER A 9 -2.51 17.15 21.24
CA SER A 9 -2.92 16.98 22.64
C SER A 9 -3.86 15.78 22.80
N PHE A 10 -4.01 15.31 24.05
CA PHE A 10 -4.94 14.23 24.35
C PHE A 10 -6.41 14.67 24.20
N ASP A 11 -6.70 15.95 24.42
CA ASP A 11 -8.05 16.47 24.25
C ASP A 11 -8.42 16.54 22.76
N GLU A 12 -7.50 16.99 21.90
CA GLU A 12 -7.67 16.92 20.44
C GLU A 12 -7.90 15.47 19.96
N TYR A 13 -7.18 14.50 20.53
CA TYR A 13 -7.40 13.08 20.24
C TYR A 13 -8.83 12.65 20.61
N LYS A 14 -9.32 13.01 21.79
CA LYS A 14 -10.68 12.67 22.22
C LYS A 14 -11.75 13.28 21.30
N GLU A 15 -11.57 14.54 20.90
CA GLU A 15 -12.48 15.20 19.97
C GLU A 15 -12.53 14.51 18.61
N GLU A 16 -11.37 14.19 18.03
CA GLU A 16 -11.30 13.49 16.75
C GLU A 16 -11.85 12.06 16.86
N TYR A 17 -11.54 11.36 17.94
CA TYR A 17 -12.12 10.04 18.21
C TYR A 17 -13.65 10.12 18.31
N GLN A 18 -14.19 11.08 19.05
CA GLN A 18 -15.64 11.25 19.18
C GLN A 18 -16.30 11.52 17.83
N LYS A 19 -15.71 12.38 16.98
CA LYS A 19 -16.19 12.63 15.61
C LYS A 19 -16.22 11.34 14.77
N SER A 20 -15.21 10.47 14.91
CA SER A 20 -15.15 9.22 14.17
C SER A 20 -16.22 8.19 14.58
N VAL A 21 -16.71 8.29 15.82
CA VAL A 21 -17.78 7.44 16.38
C VAL A 21 -19.15 8.01 16.06
N ASP A 22 -19.33 9.31 16.23
CA ASP A 22 -20.65 9.98 16.07
C ASP A 22 -21.08 10.05 14.59
N ASN A 23 -20.12 10.28 13.70
CA ASN A 23 -20.39 10.35 12.25
C ASN A 23 -19.21 9.76 11.45
N PRO A 24 -19.09 8.44 11.40
CA PRO A 24 -17.99 7.76 10.70
C PRO A 24 -17.95 8.09 9.21
N GLU A 25 -19.09 8.23 8.55
CA GLU A 25 -19.13 8.56 7.13
C GLU A 25 -18.49 9.90 6.82
N ALA A 26 -18.89 10.96 7.52
CA ALA A 26 -18.32 12.30 7.31
C ALA A 26 -16.84 12.35 7.72
N PHE A 27 -16.47 11.68 8.81
CA PHE A 27 -15.10 11.64 9.30
C PHE A 27 -14.17 10.98 8.26
N TRP A 28 -14.51 9.78 7.80
CA TRP A 28 -13.69 9.05 6.83
C TRP A 28 -13.74 9.63 5.43
N ALA A 29 -14.86 10.24 5.01
CA ALA A 29 -14.94 11.01 3.76
C ALA A 29 -13.92 12.16 3.76
N GLY A 30 -13.86 12.92 4.87
CA GLY A 30 -12.90 14.03 5.00
C GLY A 30 -11.44 13.59 4.90
N HIS A 31 -11.10 12.41 5.42
CA HIS A 31 -9.78 11.82 5.25
C HIS A 31 -9.54 11.32 3.81
N ALA A 32 -10.53 10.65 3.23
CA ALA A 32 -10.46 10.08 1.88
C ALA A 32 -10.36 11.15 0.77
N ASP A 33 -10.92 12.34 0.99
CA ASP A 33 -10.80 13.48 0.07
C ASP A 33 -9.35 13.94 -0.17
N SER A 34 -8.43 13.58 0.70
CA SER A 34 -7.01 13.87 0.54
C SER A 34 -6.29 12.94 -0.46
N PHE A 35 -6.90 11.86 -0.87
CA PHE A 35 -6.35 10.90 -1.83
C PHE A 35 -6.72 11.28 -3.26
N VAL A 36 -5.88 10.84 -4.21
CA VAL A 36 -6.17 10.96 -5.64
C VAL A 36 -7.03 9.78 -6.07
N TRP A 37 -8.27 10.05 -6.41
CA TRP A 37 -9.23 9.07 -6.89
C TRP A 37 -9.38 9.17 -8.41
N LYS A 38 -9.41 8.03 -9.10
CA LYS A 38 -9.79 7.94 -10.53
C LYS A 38 -11.29 8.15 -10.69
N LYS A 39 -12.05 7.55 -9.78
CA LYS A 39 -13.48 7.74 -9.61
C LYS A 39 -13.78 7.90 -8.13
N LYS A 40 -14.43 9.01 -7.75
CA LYS A 40 -14.87 9.21 -6.38
C LYS A 40 -15.98 8.20 -6.04
N TRP A 41 -16.08 7.83 -4.80
CA TRP A 41 -17.08 6.88 -4.28
C TRP A 41 -18.51 7.42 -4.39
N ASP A 42 -19.47 6.52 -4.47
CA ASP A 42 -20.88 6.80 -4.43
C ASP A 42 -21.42 6.80 -3.00
N LYS A 43 -20.89 5.91 -2.14
CA LYS A 43 -21.24 5.76 -0.72
C LYS A 43 -19.96 5.51 0.10
N VAL A 44 -19.85 6.19 1.26
CA VAL A 44 -18.65 6.07 2.12
C VAL A 44 -18.65 4.77 2.89
N LEU A 45 -19.76 4.44 3.53
CA LEU A 45 -19.90 3.26 4.38
C LEU A 45 -21.25 2.62 4.19
N ASP A 46 -21.26 1.33 3.90
CA ASP A 46 -22.42 0.47 3.97
C ASP A 46 -22.07 -0.73 4.85
N TRP A 47 -22.81 -0.91 5.95
CA TRP A 47 -22.47 -1.97 6.88
C TRP A 47 -23.70 -2.55 7.59
N ASN A 48 -23.61 -3.87 7.82
CA ASN A 48 -24.57 -4.59 8.62
C ASN A 48 -23.84 -5.65 9.46
N PHE A 49 -23.74 -5.42 10.75
CA PHE A 49 -23.05 -6.34 11.67
C PHE A 49 -23.74 -7.70 11.81
N SER A 50 -25.06 -7.74 11.66
CA SER A 50 -25.82 -9.00 11.76
C SER A 50 -25.64 -9.90 10.55
N GLY A 51 -25.34 -9.32 9.38
CA GLY A 51 -25.09 -10.05 8.13
C GLY A 51 -23.62 -10.14 7.72
N PRO A 52 -22.64 -9.93 8.58
CA PRO A 52 -21.27 -9.43 8.49
C PRO A 52 -20.87 -8.91 7.11
N ASP A 53 -21.61 -7.90 6.63
CA ASP A 53 -21.31 -7.21 5.36
C ASP A 53 -20.86 -5.77 5.66
N VAL A 54 -19.64 -5.43 5.26
CA VAL A 54 -19.06 -4.09 5.47
C VAL A 54 -18.39 -3.65 4.19
N LYS A 55 -18.85 -2.54 3.62
CA LYS A 55 -18.31 -1.92 2.41
C LYS A 55 -17.89 -0.49 2.69
N TRP A 56 -16.65 -0.17 2.32
CA TRP A 56 -16.11 1.17 2.40
C TRP A 56 -15.89 1.75 1.00
N PHE A 57 -16.23 3.03 0.82
CA PHE A 57 -16.00 3.80 -0.41
C PHE A 57 -16.53 3.08 -1.67
N GLU A 58 -17.75 2.58 -1.58
CA GLU A 58 -18.40 1.81 -2.63
C GLU A 58 -18.44 2.61 -3.94
N GLY A 59 -18.08 1.96 -5.04
CA GLY A 59 -17.99 2.58 -6.36
C GLY A 59 -16.76 3.46 -6.59
N GLY A 60 -15.91 3.67 -5.55
CA GLY A 60 -14.66 4.41 -5.67
C GLY A 60 -13.57 3.61 -6.37
N GLU A 61 -12.74 4.31 -7.18
CA GLU A 61 -11.59 3.72 -7.86
C GLU A 61 -10.32 4.54 -7.63
N LEU A 62 -9.27 3.90 -7.17
CA LEU A 62 -7.95 4.51 -7.04
C LEU A 62 -6.85 3.47 -7.24
N ASN A 63 -5.64 3.93 -7.53
CA ASN A 63 -4.43 3.12 -7.39
C ASN A 63 -3.62 3.65 -6.20
N ILE A 64 -3.30 2.76 -5.26
CA ILE A 64 -2.58 3.16 -4.07
C ILE A 64 -1.17 3.67 -4.39
N THR A 65 -0.52 3.17 -5.44
CA THR A 65 0.84 3.59 -5.81
C THR A 65 0.86 5.02 -6.36
N GLU A 66 -0.19 5.47 -7.03
CA GLU A 66 -0.33 6.87 -7.44
C GLU A 66 -0.35 7.79 -6.21
N ASN A 67 -0.96 7.34 -5.12
CA ASN A 67 -1.00 8.06 -3.85
C ASN A 67 0.29 7.95 -3.04
N CYS A 68 1.00 6.82 -3.11
CA CYS A 68 2.25 6.61 -2.38
C CYS A 68 3.48 7.20 -3.09
N LEU A 69 3.48 7.23 -4.42
CA LEU A 69 4.64 7.60 -5.23
C LEU A 69 4.38 8.79 -6.15
N ASP A 70 3.51 8.62 -7.14
CA ASP A 70 3.39 9.54 -8.29
C ASP A 70 3.06 10.96 -7.86
N ARG A 71 2.10 11.14 -6.94
CA ARG A 71 1.70 12.46 -6.42
C ARG A 71 2.82 13.22 -5.70
N HIS A 72 3.91 12.55 -5.35
CA HIS A 72 5.03 13.13 -4.61
C HIS A 72 6.23 13.47 -5.50
N LEU A 73 6.22 13.06 -6.78
CA LEU A 73 7.39 13.19 -7.65
C LEU A 73 7.78 14.64 -7.93
N GLU A 74 6.80 15.49 -8.14
CA GLU A 74 7.04 16.90 -8.48
C GLU A 74 7.68 17.67 -7.31
N GLU A 75 7.06 17.59 -6.12
CA GLU A 75 7.50 18.37 -4.96
C GLU A 75 8.58 17.68 -4.11
N ARG A 76 8.65 16.36 -4.14
CA ARG A 76 9.47 15.53 -3.24
C ARG A 76 10.28 14.47 -3.96
N GLY A 77 10.42 14.56 -5.28
CA GLY A 77 11.09 13.54 -6.08
C GLY A 77 12.49 13.19 -5.60
N ASP A 78 13.25 14.19 -5.16
CA ASP A 78 14.64 14.03 -4.68
C ASP A 78 14.72 13.71 -3.16
N LYS A 79 13.58 13.66 -2.47
CA LYS A 79 13.55 13.25 -1.05
C LYS A 79 13.72 11.74 -0.93
N VAL A 80 14.48 11.31 0.09
CA VAL A 80 14.60 9.89 0.43
C VAL A 80 13.23 9.33 0.80
N ALA A 81 12.79 8.31 0.06
CA ALA A 81 11.57 7.56 0.28
C ALA A 81 11.83 6.29 1.09
N ILE A 82 12.95 5.61 0.83
CA ILE A 82 13.40 4.43 1.56
C ILE A 82 14.82 4.67 2.05
N LEU A 83 15.04 4.45 3.33
CA LEU A 83 16.34 4.28 3.94
C LEU A 83 16.41 2.84 4.45
N TRP A 84 17.28 2.06 3.86
CA TRP A 84 17.54 0.69 4.28
C TRP A 84 18.90 0.59 4.95
N GLU A 85 18.89 0.00 6.12
CA GLU A 85 20.07 -0.25 6.93
C GLU A 85 20.40 -1.73 6.89
N PRO A 86 21.60 -2.13 6.49
CA PRO A 86 22.00 -3.54 6.48
C PRO A 86 22.12 -4.12 7.91
N ASN A 87 22.04 -5.44 8.01
CA ASN A 87 22.20 -6.13 9.30
C ASN A 87 23.66 -6.17 9.77
N GLU A 88 24.60 -6.23 8.83
CA GLU A 88 26.02 -6.35 9.15
C GLU A 88 26.66 -4.97 9.41
N PRO A 89 27.32 -4.79 10.56
CA PRO A 89 28.04 -3.56 10.85
C PRO A 89 29.12 -3.24 9.83
N GLY A 90 29.10 -2.03 9.28
CA GLY A 90 30.08 -1.55 8.29
C GLY A 90 29.64 -1.69 6.84
N GLU A 91 28.56 -2.34 6.56
CA GLU A 91 27.93 -2.27 5.23
C GLU A 91 27.24 -0.90 5.03
N ALA A 92 27.21 -0.43 3.78
CA ALA A 92 26.64 0.87 3.47
C ALA A 92 25.10 0.82 3.41
N ALA A 93 24.45 1.76 4.10
CA ALA A 93 23.00 1.96 3.96
C ALA A 93 22.58 2.32 2.53
N ILE A 94 21.43 1.84 2.09
CA ILE A 94 20.85 2.17 0.79
C ILE A 94 19.79 3.25 0.98
N LYS A 95 19.91 4.33 0.19
CA LYS A 95 18.91 5.40 0.14
C LYS A 95 18.31 5.41 -1.26
N LEU A 96 16.98 5.32 -1.32
CA LEU A 96 16.22 5.50 -2.55
C LEU A 96 15.36 6.74 -2.42
N THR A 97 15.50 7.66 -3.37
CA THR A 97 14.59 8.81 -3.50
C THR A 97 13.24 8.37 -4.06
N TYR A 98 12.22 9.23 -3.97
CA TYR A 98 10.91 8.96 -4.60
C TYR A 98 11.03 8.72 -6.10
N LYS A 99 11.89 9.47 -6.82
CA LYS A 99 12.15 9.27 -8.26
C LYS A 99 12.77 7.90 -8.55
N GLU A 100 13.80 7.53 -7.80
CA GLU A 100 14.49 6.25 -7.97
C GLU A 100 13.57 5.07 -7.63
N LEU A 101 12.82 5.18 -6.53
CA LEU A 101 11.84 4.16 -6.14
C LEU A 101 10.76 4.02 -7.21
N HIS A 102 10.21 5.13 -7.71
CA HIS A 102 9.21 5.11 -8.78
C HIS A 102 9.74 4.43 -10.05
N ALA A 103 10.96 4.76 -10.49
CA ALA A 103 11.57 4.12 -11.66
C ALA A 103 11.69 2.60 -11.49
N LYS A 104 12.24 2.15 -10.34
CA LYS A 104 12.37 0.72 -10.02
C LYS A 104 11.02 0.00 -9.93
N VAL A 105 10.01 0.65 -9.36
CA VAL A 105 8.64 0.11 -9.30
C VAL A 105 8.05 -0.04 -10.71
N CYS A 106 8.25 0.92 -11.59
CA CYS A 106 7.77 0.84 -12.97
C CYS A 106 8.50 -0.26 -13.77
N GLU A 107 9.82 -0.38 -13.60
CA GLU A 107 10.61 -1.45 -14.24
C GLU A 107 10.11 -2.83 -13.80
N PHE A 108 9.97 -3.06 -12.50
CA PHE A 108 9.52 -4.35 -12.00
C PHE A 108 8.05 -4.63 -12.34
N ALA A 109 7.19 -3.61 -12.38
CA ALA A 109 5.82 -3.74 -12.87
C ALA A 109 5.78 -4.23 -14.33
N ASN A 110 6.69 -3.76 -15.19
CA ASN A 110 6.81 -4.25 -16.57
C ASN A 110 7.32 -5.70 -16.62
N VAL A 111 8.23 -6.09 -15.72
CA VAL A 111 8.67 -7.49 -15.61
C VAL A 111 7.47 -8.39 -15.25
N LEU A 112 6.68 -8.03 -14.26
CA LEU A 112 5.49 -8.81 -13.88
C LEU A 112 4.49 -8.93 -15.04
N LYS A 113 4.24 -7.84 -15.76
CA LYS A 113 3.39 -7.86 -16.97
C LYS A 113 3.96 -8.77 -18.05
N ALA A 114 5.27 -8.77 -18.28
CA ALA A 114 5.94 -9.66 -19.24
C ALA A 114 5.83 -11.14 -18.83
N GLN A 115 5.71 -11.44 -17.52
CA GLN A 115 5.39 -12.77 -17.02
C GLN A 115 3.89 -13.11 -17.08
N GLY A 116 3.09 -12.24 -17.68
CA GLY A 116 1.66 -12.43 -17.87
C GLY A 116 0.81 -12.14 -16.63
N VAL A 117 1.34 -11.43 -15.63
CA VAL A 117 0.56 -11.03 -14.45
C VAL A 117 -0.43 -9.94 -14.84
N GLU A 118 -1.70 -10.16 -14.51
CA GLU A 118 -2.82 -9.26 -14.76
C GLU A 118 -3.47 -8.76 -13.46
N LYS A 119 -4.38 -7.81 -13.59
CA LYS A 119 -5.17 -7.30 -12.45
C LYS A 119 -5.92 -8.45 -11.76
N GLY A 120 -5.77 -8.56 -10.44
CA GLY A 120 -6.39 -9.60 -9.62
C GLY A 120 -5.57 -10.88 -9.47
N ASP A 121 -4.50 -11.07 -10.26
CA ASP A 121 -3.58 -12.19 -10.05
C ASP A 121 -2.81 -12.03 -8.73
N ARG A 122 -2.38 -13.15 -8.15
CA ARG A 122 -1.59 -13.18 -6.91
C ARG A 122 -0.12 -13.38 -7.25
N VAL A 123 0.71 -12.56 -6.60
CA VAL A 123 2.18 -12.63 -6.66
C VAL A 123 2.69 -12.96 -5.27
N CYS A 124 3.28 -14.14 -5.11
CA CYS A 124 3.86 -14.58 -3.85
C CYS A 124 5.30 -14.08 -3.73
N MET A 125 5.64 -13.48 -2.59
CA MET A 125 6.97 -12.91 -2.34
C MET A 125 7.58 -13.56 -1.11
N TYR A 126 8.62 -14.36 -1.32
CA TYR A 126 9.42 -14.97 -0.27
C TYR A 126 10.80 -14.32 -0.26
N MET A 127 10.91 -13.20 0.44
CA MET A 127 12.09 -12.33 0.40
C MET A 127 12.46 -11.86 1.82
N PRO A 128 13.75 -11.59 2.09
CA PRO A 128 14.16 -10.92 3.32
C PRO A 128 13.74 -9.45 3.32
N MET A 129 14.02 -8.74 4.42
CA MET A 129 13.71 -7.31 4.58
C MET A 129 14.72 -6.44 3.81
N VAL A 130 14.58 -6.42 2.49
CA VAL A 130 15.43 -5.65 1.56
C VAL A 130 14.59 -4.64 0.78
N PRO A 131 15.18 -3.58 0.19
CA PRO A 131 14.44 -2.59 -0.59
C PRO A 131 13.62 -3.18 -1.73
N GLU A 132 14.11 -4.27 -2.32
CA GLU A 132 13.46 -4.99 -3.41
C GLU A 132 12.09 -5.56 -3.03
N LEU A 133 11.88 -5.92 -1.75
CA LEU A 133 10.57 -6.36 -1.27
C LEU A 133 9.54 -5.22 -1.36
N ALA A 134 9.91 -4.01 -0.94
CA ALA A 134 9.04 -2.85 -1.04
C ALA A 134 8.74 -2.48 -2.51
N ILE A 135 9.77 -2.57 -3.39
CA ILE A 135 9.62 -2.36 -4.83
C ILE A 135 8.64 -3.38 -5.41
N ALA A 136 8.79 -4.66 -5.07
CA ALA A 136 7.93 -5.73 -5.55
C ALA A 136 6.47 -5.57 -5.10
N CYS A 137 6.24 -5.21 -3.84
CA CYS A 137 4.90 -4.91 -3.30
C CYS A 137 4.23 -3.76 -4.06
N LEU A 138 4.94 -2.64 -4.23
CA LEU A 138 4.43 -1.47 -4.94
C LEU A 138 4.21 -1.76 -6.43
N ALA A 139 5.11 -2.48 -7.08
CA ALA A 139 4.97 -2.84 -8.49
C ALA A 139 3.75 -3.74 -8.73
N THR A 140 3.52 -4.71 -7.85
CA THR A 140 2.33 -5.58 -7.90
C THR A 140 1.05 -4.78 -7.73
N ALA A 141 1.00 -3.89 -6.73
CA ALA A 141 -0.15 -3.01 -6.52
C ALA A 141 -0.36 -2.04 -7.70
N ARG A 142 0.73 -1.58 -8.36
CA ARG A 142 0.67 -0.67 -9.50
C ARG A 142 -0.08 -1.24 -10.68
N ILE A 143 0.07 -2.52 -10.96
CA ILE A 143 -0.65 -3.22 -12.03
C ILE A 143 -2.01 -3.76 -11.59
N GLY A 144 -2.41 -3.53 -10.34
CA GLY A 144 -3.68 -4.01 -9.78
C GLY A 144 -3.68 -5.49 -9.39
N ALA A 145 -2.52 -6.11 -9.32
CA ALA A 145 -2.35 -7.47 -8.81
C ALA A 145 -2.28 -7.47 -7.27
N ILE A 146 -2.39 -8.64 -6.68
CA ILE A 146 -2.43 -8.87 -5.23
C ILE A 146 -1.10 -9.45 -4.79
N HIS A 147 -0.38 -8.77 -3.89
CA HIS A 147 0.83 -9.31 -3.31
C HIS A 147 0.54 -10.17 -2.07
N SER A 148 1.19 -11.33 -2.00
CA SER A 148 1.18 -12.23 -0.84
C SER A 148 2.61 -12.34 -0.31
N VAL A 149 2.90 -11.61 0.75
CA VAL A 149 4.24 -11.58 1.35
C VAL A 149 4.37 -12.69 2.38
N VAL A 150 5.38 -13.53 2.20
CA VAL A 150 5.71 -14.63 3.10
C VAL A 150 7.02 -14.33 3.80
N PHE A 151 7.03 -14.43 5.13
CA PHE A 151 8.24 -14.20 5.91
C PHE A 151 9.33 -15.23 5.56
N ALA A 152 10.53 -14.75 5.24
CA ALA A 152 11.65 -15.57 4.76
C ALA A 152 12.19 -16.62 5.76
N GLY A 153 11.73 -16.57 7.02
CA GLY A 153 12.04 -17.56 8.04
C GLY A 153 11.11 -18.77 8.05
N PHE A 154 10.08 -18.82 7.23
CA PHE A 154 9.17 -19.95 7.16
C PHE A 154 9.78 -21.13 6.38
N SER A 155 9.30 -22.35 6.70
CA SER A 155 9.71 -23.58 6.02
C SER A 155 9.22 -23.62 4.58
N ALA A 156 9.88 -24.44 3.74
CA ALA A 156 9.46 -24.69 2.37
C ALA A 156 8.01 -25.21 2.28
N GLN A 157 7.57 -26.03 3.24
CA GLN A 157 6.19 -26.50 3.30
C GLN A 157 5.22 -25.33 3.53
N ALA A 158 5.50 -24.45 4.49
CA ALA A 158 4.65 -23.30 4.77
C ALA A 158 4.58 -22.31 3.58
N LEU A 159 5.66 -22.19 2.80
CA LEU A 159 5.67 -21.42 1.56
C LEU A 159 4.80 -22.08 0.49
N SER A 160 4.97 -23.40 0.28
CA SER A 160 4.18 -24.18 -0.69
C SER A 160 2.69 -24.10 -0.39
N ASP A 161 2.31 -24.24 0.87
CA ASP A 161 0.90 -24.16 1.30
C ASP A 161 0.28 -22.80 0.94
N ARG A 162 1.00 -21.70 1.17
CA ARG A 162 0.55 -20.34 0.83
C ARG A 162 0.46 -20.08 -0.67
N ILE A 163 1.42 -20.59 -1.46
CA ILE A 163 1.39 -20.47 -2.91
C ILE A 163 0.16 -21.19 -3.46
N ASN A 164 -0.10 -22.39 -2.97
CA ASN A 164 -1.23 -23.21 -3.41
C ASN A 164 -2.58 -22.64 -2.96
N ASP A 165 -2.68 -22.19 -1.70
CA ASP A 165 -3.91 -21.60 -1.16
C ASP A 165 -4.27 -20.29 -1.87
N ALA A 166 -3.29 -19.44 -2.13
CA ALA A 166 -3.49 -18.20 -2.87
C ALA A 166 -3.64 -18.41 -4.39
N GLU A 167 -3.36 -19.61 -4.90
CA GLU A 167 -3.23 -19.86 -6.35
C GLU A 167 -2.32 -18.82 -7.02
N ALA A 168 -1.14 -18.61 -6.43
CA ALA A 168 -0.22 -17.58 -6.89
C ALA A 168 0.29 -17.89 -8.31
N LYS A 169 0.27 -16.88 -9.18
CA LYS A 169 0.70 -16.98 -10.57
C LYS A 169 2.22 -16.85 -10.71
N VAL A 170 2.82 -16.06 -9.83
CA VAL A 170 4.26 -15.81 -9.72
C VAL A 170 4.66 -15.82 -8.27
#